data_bc6716b0847f08418da71c9738d4df34
#
_entry.id   bc6716b0847f08418da71c9738d4df34
#
_cell.length_a   1.000
_cell.length_b   1.000
_cell.length_c   1.000
_cell.angle_alpha   90.00
_cell.angle_beta   90.00
_cell.angle_gamma   90.00
#
_symmetry.space_group_name_H-M   'P 1'
#
loop_
_entity.id
_entity.type
_entity.pdbx_description
1 polymer ?
#
loop_
_entity_poly.entity_id
_entity_poly.type
_entity_poly.pdbx_seq_one_letter_code
_entity_poly.pdbx_strand_id
1 'polypeptide(L)'
;MLKCESRTGLPIALNGVDAAPKSEVYKMFDTSFDYNSEMVDRLCAALLTLKTPEECRAFLADVCTIGELQDIAQRLTAAQLLSRGRNYQQICAELGVSTATISRVNRCLNYGAGGYKTVLARLEGGDGQ
;
A
#
# COMPACT_ATOMS: atom_id res chain seq x y z
N MET A 1 15.36 -2.15 -25.42
CA MET A 1 13.97 -2.14 -25.00
C MET A 1 13.57 -3.56 -24.63
N LEU A 2 13.56 -3.83 -23.35
CA LEU A 2 13.15 -5.14 -22.86
C LEU A 2 11.63 -5.21 -22.92
N LYS A 3 11.11 -5.87 -23.93
CA LYS A 3 9.78 -6.39 -23.86
C LYS A 3 9.78 -7.44 -22.75
N CYS A 4 9.19 -7.15 -21.61
CA CYS A 4 8.77 -8.19 -20.71
C CYS A 4 7.63 -8.95 -21.38
N GLU A 5 7.99 -9.75 -22.34
CA GLU A 5 7.08 -10.80 -22.75
C GLU A 5 7.05 -11.77 -21.58
N SER A 6 5.90 -11.91 -20.97
CA SER A 6 5.65 -13.05 -20.09
C SER A 6 5.73 -14.28 -20.99
N ARG A 7 6.93 -14.78 -21.19
CA ARG A 7 7.18 -15.93 -22.08
C ARG A 7 6.50 -17.20 -21.62
N THR A 8 5.89 -17.17 -20.48
CA THR A 8 5.21 -18.34 -19.93
C THR A 8 3.71 -18.34 -20.13
N GLY A 9 3.13 -17.22 -20.60
CA GLY A 9 1.70 -17.14 -20.85
C GLY A 9 0.81 -17.55 -19.68
N LEU A 10 1.41 -17.70 -18.50
CA LEU A 10 0.67 -18.05 -17.31
C LEU A 10 0.14 -16.76 -16.69
N PRO A 11 -1.18 -16.55 -16.75
CA PRO A 11 -1.75 -15.51 -15.90
C PRO A 11 -1.38 -15.87 -14.46
N ILE A 12 -0.85 -14.90 -13.75
CA ILE A 12 -0.75 -15.03 -12.31
C ILE A 12 -2.18 -15.10 -11.82
N ALA A 13 -2.63 -16.32 -11.56
CA ALA A 13 -3.95 -16.50 -10.99
C ALA A 13 -3.91 -15.92 -9.58
N LEU A 14 -4.53 -14.79 -9.39
CA LEU A 14 -4.86 -14.26 -8.08
C LEU A 14 -6.01 -15.10 -7.52
N ASN A 15 -5.73 -16.36 -7.23
CA ASN A 15 -6.72 -17.27 -6.68
C ASN A 15 -7.21 -16.74 -5.34
N GLY A 16 -8.48 -16.39 -5.26
CA GLY A 16 -9.13 -16.02 -4.03
C GLY A 16 -9.10 -14.53 -3.67
N VAL A 17 -8.60 -13.68 -4.56
CA VAL A 17 -8.82 -12.25 -4.43
C VAL A 17 -9.95 -11.89 -5.38
N ASP A 18 -11.14 -11.69 -4.84
CA ASP A 18 -12.18 -11.01 -5.57
C ASP A 18 -11.60 -9.69 -6.06
N ALA A 19 -11.47 -9.56 -7.37
CA ALA A 19 -11.04 -8.33 -7.96
C ALA A 19 -11.99 -7.22 -7.48
N ALA A 20 -11.50 -6.35 -6.61
CA ALA A 20 -12.19 -5.12 -6.33
C ALA A 20 -12.58 -4.47 -7.65
N PRO A 21 -13.77 -3.88 -7.76
CA PRO A 21 -14.19 -3.30 -9.03
C PRO A 21 -13.11 -2.35 -9.53
N LYS A 22 -12.55 -2.73 -10.66
CA LYS A 22 -11.44 -2.04 -11.34
C LYS A 22 -11.89 -0.69 -11.82
N SER A 23 -12.33 0.23 -11.02
CA SER A 23 -12.86 1.31 -11.76
C SER A 23 -12.54 2.70 -11.25
N GLU A 24 -13.30 3.19 -10.41
CA GLU A 24 -13.47 4.63 -10.28
C GLU A 24 -12.55 5.21 -9.22
N VAL A 25 -12.15 4.38 -8.26
CA VAL A 25 -11.45 4.83 -7.05
C VAL A 25 -10.03 5.28 -7.34
N TYR A 26 -9.35 4.64 -8.29
CA TYR A 26 -7.98 4.96 -8.65
C TYR A 26 -7.86 6.20 -9.54
N LYS A 27 -8.92 6.56 -10.24
CA LYS A 27 -8.95 7.74 -11.12
C LYS A 27 -8.79 9.07 -10.38
N MET A 28 -8.96 9.05 -9.07
CA MET A 28 -8.95 10.26 -8.25
C MET A 28 -7.55 10.81 -7.97
N PHE A 29 -6.50 10.01 -8.17
CA PHE A 29 -5.17 10.38 -7.71
C PHE A 29 -4.17 10.70 -8.82
N ASP A 30 -4.13 9.90 -9.84
CA ASP A 30 -3.26 10.12 -11.00
C ASP A 30 -3.78 9.27 -12.15
N THR A 31 -4.25 9.93 -13.20
CA THR A 31 -4.77 9.26 -14.38
C THR A 31 -3.68 8.75 -15.32
N SER A 32 -2.42 9.13 -15.06
CA SER A 32 -1.28 8.69 -15.87
C SER A 32 -0.76 7.31 -15.49
N PHE A 33 -1.06 6.84 -14.26
CA PHE A 33 -0.60 5.54 -13.79
C PHE A 33 -1.68 4.48 -13.88
N ASP A 34 -1.36 3.37 -14.51
CA ASP A 34 -2.27 2.24 -14.62
C ASP A 34 -2.12 1.28 -13.44
N TYR A 35 -2.98 1.45 -12.45
CA TYR A 35 -3.03 0.58 -11.27
C TYR A 35 -3.47 -0.85 -11.58
N ASN A 36 -4.02 -1.09 -12.77
CA ASN A 36 -4.46 -2.41 -13.20
C ASN A 36 -3.49 -3.04 -14.21
N SER A 37 -2.28 -2.49 -14.30
CA SER A 37 -1.26 -3.07 -15.18
C SER A 37 -0.80 -4.44 -14.68
N GLU A 38 -0.36 -5.27 -15.60
CA GLU A 38 0.21 -6.59 -15.30
C GLU A 38 1.38 -6.50 -14.29
N MET A 39 2.15 -5.42 -14.35
CA MET A 39 3.26 -5.19 -13.42
C MET A 39 2.76 -5.01 -11.99
N VAL A 40 1.69 -4.26 -11.80
CA VAL A 40 1.09 -4.05 -10.46
C VAL A 40 0.44 -5.33 -9.96
N ASP A 41 -0.28 -6.05 -10.82
CA ASP A 41 -0.86 -7.34 -10.47
C ASP A 41 0.20 -8.34 -10.01
N ARG A 42 1.33 -8.38 -10.69
CA ARG A 42 2.47 -9.22 -10.33
C ARG A 42 3.08 -8.83 -8.99
N LEU A 43 3.21 -7.53 -8.71
CA LEU A 43 3.67 -7.04 -7.42
C LEU A 43 2.72 -7.44 -6.30
N CYS A 44 1.42 -7.27 -6.50
CA CYS A 44 0.41 -7.70 -5.53
C CYS A 44 0.47 -9.20 -5.25
N ALA A 45 0.61 -10.01 -6.30
CA ALA A 45 0.78 -11.46 -6.16
C ALA A 45 2.04 -11.80 -5.37
N ALA A 46 3.14 -11.10 -5.62
CA ALA A 46 4.40 -11.28 -4.88
C ALA A 46 4.23 -10.97 -3.39
N LEU A 47 3.60 -9.84 -3.06
CA LEU A 47 3.32 -9.46 -1.67
C LEU A 47 2.48 -10.51 -0.94
N LEU A 48 1.51 -11.10 -1.63
CA LEU A 48 0.64 -12.13 -1.07
C LEU A 48 1.33 -13.48 -0.82
N THR A 49 2.53 -13.70 -1.33
CA THR A 49 3.32 -14.92 -1.05
C THR A 49 4.09 -14.83 0.26
N LEU A 50 4.28 -13.63 0.80
CA LEU A 50 5.06 -13.41 2.01
C LEU A 50 4.33 -13.92 3.25
N LYS A 51 5.02 -14.70 4.08
CA LYS A 51 4.42 -15.38 5.23
C LYS A 51 4.97 -14.91 6.57
N THR A 52 6.18 -14.37 6.59
CA THR A 52 6.85 -13.95 7.83
C THR A 52 7.30 -12.49 7.76
N PRO A 53 7.46 -11.81 8.91
CA PRO A 53 8.02 -10.46 8.94
C PRO A 53 9.42 -10.39 8.34
N GLU A 54 10.22 -11.43 8.47
CA GLU A 54 11.58 -11.51 7.92
C GLU A 54 11.54 -11.53 6.40
N GLU A 55 10.65 -12.32 5.82
CA GLU A 55 10.43 -12.33 4.36
C GLU A 55 9.96 -10.97 3.85
N CYS A 56 9.05 -10.33 4.56
CA CYS A 56 8.57 -8.98 4.22
C CYS A 56 9.71 -7.97 4.23
N ARG A 57 10.54 -7.96 5.28
CA ARG A 57 11.69 -7.05 5.37
C ARG A 57 12.69 -7.29 4.25
N ALA A 58 13.01 -8.54 3.96
CA ALA A 58 13.93 -8.90 2.90
C ALA A 58 13.42 -8.43 1.53
N PHE A 59 12.16 -8.71 1.22
CA PHE A 59 11.55 -8.29 -0.05
C PHE A 59 11.52 -6.76 -0.18
N LEU A 60 11.10 -6.07 0.86
CA LEU A 60 11.04 -4.60 0.85
C LEU A 60 12.44 -3.97 0.74
N ALA A 61 13.45 -4.57 1.40
CA ALA A 61 14.82 -4.10 1.29
C ALA A 61 15.39 -4.24 -0.13
N ASP A 62 14.99 -5.28 -0.85
CA ASP A 62 15.43 -5.51 -2.22
C ASP A 62 14.69 -4.63 -3.24
N VAL A 63 13.40 -4.42 -3.05
CA VAL A 63 12.56 -3.76 -4.04
C VAL A 63 12.48 -2.25 -3.87
N CYS A 64 12.61 -1.74 -2.65
CA CYS A 64 12.54 -0.31 -2.33
C CYS A 64 13.91 0.29 -2.07
N THR A 65 14.08 1.57 -2.42
CA THR A 65 15.15 2.36 -1.85
C THR A 65 14.88 2.63 -0.37
N ILE A 66 15.89 3.00 0.38
CA ILE A 66 15.76 3.35 1.81
C ILE A 66 14.71 4.47 1.99
N GLY A 67 14.76 5.51 1.15
CA GLY A 67 13.81 6.62 1.20
C GLY A 67 12.37 6.19 0.91
N GLU A 68 12.17 5.35 -0.10
CA GLU A 68 10.85 4.82 -0.44
C GLU A 68 10.27 3.98 0.69
N LEU A 69 11.07 3.11 1.28
CA LEU A 69 10.63 2.30 2.41
C LEU A 69 10.28 3.16 3.63
N GLN A 70 11.11 4.17 3.90
CA GLN A 70 10.86 5.13 4.96
C GLN A 70 9.54 5.87 4.76
N ASP A 71 9.30 6.36 3.55
CA ASP A 71 8.08 7.07 3.20
C ASP A 71 6.83 6.20 3.33
N ILE A 72 6.90 4.95 2.89
CA ILE A 72 5.79 4.00 3.01
C ILE A 72 5.49 3.72 4.49
N ALA A 73 6.52 3.43 5.29
CA ALA A 73 6.37 3.16 6.71
C ALA A 73 5.80 4.35 7.48
N GLN A 74 6.27 5.57 7.20
CA GLN A 74 5.76 6.79 7.80
C GLN A 74 4.29 7.04 7.43
N ARG A 75 3.92 6.83 6.17
CA ARG A 75 2.54 6.99 5.73
C ARG A 75 1.59 6.00 6.39
N LEU A 76 1.98 4.76 6.54
CA LEU A 76 1.18 3.76 7.23
C LEU A 76 1.00 4.13 8.71
N THR A 77 2.08 4.54 9.38
CA THR A 77 2.03 4.97 10.78
C THR A 77 1.16 6.20 10.94
N ALA A 78 1.28 7.17 10.02
CA ALA A 78 0.42 8.36 10.02
C ALA A 78 -1.06 8.00 9.88
N ALA A 79 -1.40 7.08 8.98
CA ALA A 79 -2.78 6.61 8.81
C ALA A 79 -3.31 5.96 10.09
N GLN A 80 -2.50 5.17 10.77
CA GLN A 80 -2.84 4.55 12.05
C GLN A 80 -3.10 5.60 13.14
N LEU A 81 -2.23 6.60 13.27
CA LEU A 81 -2.39 7.67 14.24
C LEU A 81 -3.63 8.54 13.95
N LEU A 82 -3.89 8.83 12.67
CA LEU A 82 -5.10 9.53 12.25
C LEU A 82 -6.37 8.74 12.59
N SER A 83 -6.37 7.45 12.36
CA SER A 83 -7.52 6.59 12.67
C SER A 83 -7.82 6.54 14.19
N ARG A 84 -6.81 6.79 15.01
CA ARG A 84 -6.91 6.89 16.46
C ARG A 84 -7.25 8.30 16.97
N GLY A 85 -7.52 9.23 16.07
CA GLY A 85 -7.94 10.60 16.41
C GLY A 85 -6.81 11.56 16.78
N ARG A 86 -5.55 11.22 16.48
CA ARG A 86 -4.43 12.13 16.68
C ARG A 86 -4.51 13.31 15.73
N ASN A 87 -4.16 14.50 16.20
CA ASN A 87 -4.15 15.68 15.35
C ASN A 87 -2.87 15.78 14.49
N TYR A 88 -2.92 16.59 13.44
CA TYR A 88 -1.83 16.74 12.47
C TYR A 88 -0.51 17.19 13.12
N GLN A 89 -0.58 18.15 14.04
CA GLN A 89 0.61 18.69 14.70
C GLN A 89 1.34 17.62 15.50
N GLN A 90 0.59 16.80 16.23
CA GLN A 90 1.15 15.68 17.00
C GLN A 90 1.83 14.67 16.11
N ILE A 91 1.19 14.33 14.99
CA ILE A 91 1.72 13.36 14.03
C ILE A 91 2.98 13.91 13.34
N CYS A 92 2.95 15.17 12.90
CA CYS A 92 4.12 15.82 12.30
C CYS A 92 5.32 15.84 13.25
N ALA A 93 5.10 16.17 14.50
CA ALA A 93 6.15 16.19 15.53
C ALA A 93 6.72 14.80 15.82
N GLU A 94 5.84 13.80 15.91
CA GLU A 94 6.23 12.43 16.22
C GLU A 94 6.98 11.74 15.06
N LEU A 95 6.53 11.96 13.83
CA LEU A 95 7.06 11.26 12.66
C LEU A 95 8.08 12.09 11.86
N GLY A 96 8.20 13.37 12.13
CA GLY A 96 9.08 14.24 11.35
C GLY A 96 8.63 14.45 9.90
N VAL A 97 7.34 14.38 9.64
CA VAL A 97 6.77 14.55 8.30
C VAL A 97 6.03 15.89 8.18
N SER A 98 5.86 16.37 6.94
CA SER A 98 5.14 17.62 6.68
C SER A 98 3.64 17.46 6.84
N THR A 99 2.96 18.60 7.09
CA THR A 99 1.49 18.66 7.12
C THR A 99 0.88 18.28 5.78
N ALA A 100 1.57 18.57 4.67
CA ALA A 100 1.12 18.16 3.33
C ALA A 100 1.07 16.64 3.19
N THR A 101 2.06 15.93 3.72
CA THR A 101 2.09 14.46 3.75
C THR A 101 0.92 13.92 4.57
N ILE A 102 0.70 14.45 5.76
CA ILE A 102 -0.40 14.03 6.63
C ILE A 102 -1.76 14.31 5.97
N SER A 103 -1.92 15.47 5.35
CA SER A 103 -3.15 15.83 4.63
C SER A 103 -3.44 14.85 3.50
N ARG A 104 -2.42 14.45 2.74
CA ARG A 104 -2.55 13.44 1.68
C ARG A 104 -2.95 12.08 2.25
N VAL A 105 -2.29 11.64 3.31
CA VAL A 105 -2.63 10.36 3.98
C VAL A 105 -4.06 10.39 4.49
N ASN A 106 -4.48 11.48 5.12
CA ASN A 106 -5.84 11.63 5.62
C ASN A 106 -6.88 11.56 4.50
N ARG A 107 -6.59 12.18 3.36
CA ARG A 107 -7.46 12.11 2.19
C ARG A 107 -7.57 10.68 1.66
N CYS A 108 -6.45 9.97 1.55
CA CYS A 108 -6.45 8.57 1.12
C CYS A 108 -7.18 7.67 2.13
N LEU A 109 -7.02 7.92 3.42
CA LEU A 109 -7.69 7.16 4.47
C LEU A 109 -9.20 7.29 4.39
N ASN A 110 -9.69 8.50 4.13
CA ASN A 110 -11.14 8.78 4.13
C ASN A 110 -11.81 8.56 2.78
N TYR A 111 -11.13 8.88 1.69
CA TYR A 111 -11.70 8.92 0.34
C TYR A 111 -10.90 8.10 -0.69
N GLY A 112 -9.90 7.37 -0.26
CA GLY A 112 -9.05 6.56 -1.15
C GLY A 112 -9.65 5.20 -1.52
N ALA A 113 -8.80 4.32 -1.98
CA ALA A 113 -9.16 2.98 -2.45
C ALA A 113 -9.60 2.00 -1.34
N GLY A 114 -9.54 2.41 -0.10
CA GLY A 114 -9.88 1.56 1.04
C GLY A 114 -8.74 0.71 1.57
N GLY A 115 -7.56 0.79 0.97
CA GLY A 115 -6.39 0.00 1.37
C GLY A 115 -5.96 0.23 2.81
N TYR A 116 -5.85 1.48 3.22
CA TYR A 116 -5.54 1.81 4.61
C TYR A 116 -6.56 1.22 5.59
N LYS A 117 -7.85 1.40 5.31
CA LYS A 117 -8.92 0.89 6.18
C LYS A 117 -8.85 -0.63 6.33
N THR A 118 -8.66 -1.33 5.22
CA THR A 118 -8.55 -2.79 5.22
C THR A 118 -7.35 -3.28 6.02
N VAL A 119 -6.18 -2.70 5.78
CA VAL A 119 -4.94 -3.11 6.45
C VAL A 119 -4.99 -2.78 7.94
N LEU A 120 -5.41 -1.57 8.30
CA LEU A 120 -5.48 -1.16 9.70
C LEU A 120 -6.50 -2.00 10.49
N ALA A 121 -7.66 -2.29 9.89
CA ALA A 121 -8.65 -3.16 10.53
C ALA A 121 -8.09 -4.56 10.80
N ARG A 122 -7.33 -5.10 9.88
CA ARG A 122 -6.70 -6.43 10.05
C ARG A 122 -5.56 -6.41 11.05
N LEU A 123 -4.76 -5.35 11.08
CA LEU A 123 -3.69 -5.21 12.06
C LEU A 123 -4.22 -5.07 13.49
N GLU A 124 -5.32 -4.34 13.67
CA GLU A 124 -5.92 -4.11 14.98
C GLU A 124 -6.82 -5.26 15.42
N GLY A 125 -7.45 -5.96 14.49
CA GLY A 125 -8.30 -7.12 14.75
C GLY A 125 -7.57 -8.47 14.75
N GLY A 126 -6.31 -8.50 14.31
CA GLY A 126 -5.52 -9.72 14.19
C GLY A 126 -4.96 -10.26 15.50
N ASP A 127 -5.09 -9.54 16.59
CA ASP A 127 -4.65 -9.98 17.91
C ASP A 127 -5.57 -11.06 18.51
N GLY A 128 -6.56 -11.50 17.77
CA GLY A 128 -7.50 -12.52 18.18
C GLY A 128 -7.26 -13.92 17.57
N GLN A 129 -6.10 -14.11 16.95
CA GLN A 129 -5.76 -15.41 16.39
C GLN A 129 -4.43 -15.91 16.90
#